data_a13133f9a4c255088eb3b1cdc17bec62
#
_entry.id   a13133f9a4c255088eb3b1cdc17bec62
#
_cell.length_a   1.000
_cell.length_b   1.000
_cell.length_c   1.000
_cell.angle_alpha   90.00
_cell.angle_beta   90.00
_cell.angle_gamma   90.00
#
_symmetry.space_group_name_H-M   'P 1'
#
loop_
_entity.id
_entity.type
_entity.pdbx_description
1 polymer ?
#
loop_
_entity_poly.entity_id
_entity_poly.type
_entity_poly.pdbx_seq_one_letter_code
_entity_poly.pdbx_strand_id
1 'polypeptide(L)'
;MSGATPALVIVGYDRPDALAGLLTALRAGTYPDGVPLVISLDLSGDPRPGGVADAFEWPHGPKRVIRHPQRLGLRNHILSCGDLSEEYGAVIVLEDDLLAAPHLYAYVERAIDRFGADDRIAGISLYHYRINEFNNMDFEPIDDGSDVYFMQVAASWGQAWTASQWRLFRQWYARYGRDPIRVTDGVPRQLEAWRDNSWKRFYMKYLAMTGRYFVYPRASLTTNRARPGTNTKRAVSIYQTAMDVGARDWRLPALDQSLARYDIFYEPEPDTLRALQPALADADFDVDLYGVKPAAALTRPDLLSSRPARRGRLRFGLVSDAPAVASIIAGVPGSFFTLAPRDHFSAMSLGRRWALARATQVGRPGNAMMFQMLKPVQTEILIRKLARARRQAAIGE
;
A
#
# COMPACT_ATOMS: atom_id res chain seq x y z
N MET A 1 -24.04 15.83 9.14
CA MET A 1 -24.11 14.49 9.75
C MET A 1 -23.19 14.54 10.97
N SER A 2 -23.68 14.17 12.16
CA SER A 2 -22.85 14.07 13.37
C SER A 2 -21.70 13.14 13.04
N GLY A 3 -20.47 13.67 13.01
CA GLY A 3 -19.29 12.93 12.62
C GLY A 3 -19.10 11.75 13.57
N ALA A 4 -18.96 10.54 13.02
CA ALA A 4 -18.53 9.39 13.80
C ALA A 4 -17.14 9.69 14.38
N THR A 5 -16.97 9.49 15.69
CA THR A 5 -15.65 9.58 16.34
C THR A 5 -14.88 8.28 16.06
N PRO A 6 -13.89 8.26 15.15
CA PRO A 6 -13.18 7.04 14.81
C PRO A 6 -12.52 6.40 16.03
N ALA A 7 -12.66 5.08 16.20
CA ALA A 7 -11.96 4.40 17.28
C ALA A 7 -10.51 4.08 16.86
N LEU A 8 -9.56 4.31 17.77
CA LEU A 8 -8.22 3.76 17.66
C LEU A 8 -8.26 2.28 17.99
N VAL A 9 -7.81 1.42 17.07
CA VAL A 9 -7.79 -0.04 17.23
C VAL A 9 -6.36 -0.54 17.12
N ILE A 10 -5.80 -1.01 18.22
CA ILE A 10 -4.43 -1.50 18.30
C ILE A 10 -4.43 -3.01 18.15
N VAL A 11 -3.66 -3.51 17.20
CA VAL A 11 -3.53 -4.95 16.90
C VAL A 11 -2.26 -5.47 17.56
N GLY A 12 -2.40 -6.24 18.62
CA GLY A 12 -1.28 -6.80 19.39
C GLY A 12 -1.25 -8.33 19.35
N TYR A 13 -0.04 -8.91 19.50
CA TYR A 13 0.14 -10.37 19.55
C TYR A 13 1.13 -10.81 20.66
N ASP A 14 2.43 -10.82 20.38
CA ASP A 14 3.48 -11.36 21.25
C ASP A 14 4.63 -10.37 21.54
N ARG A 15 4.42 -9.07 21.31
CA ARG A 15 5.45 -8.02 21.41
C ARG A 15 5.09 -6.97 22.46
N PRO A 16 5.21 -7.26 23.79
CA PRO A 16 4.78 -6.33 24.86
C PRO A 16 5.51 -4.97 24.80
N ASP A 17 6.82 -4.96 24.50
CA ASP A 17 7.60 -3.71 24.44
C ASP A 17 7.21 -2.83 23.24
N ALA A 18 6.86 -3.46 22.11
CA ALA A 18 6.40 -2.75 20.93
C ALA A 18 5.02 -2.12 21.19
N LEU A 19 4.11 -2.91 21.74
CA LEU A 19 2.78 -2.45 22.17
C LEU A 19 2.88 -1.28 23.17
N ALA A 20 3.68 -1.41 24.23
CA ALA A 20 3.87 -0.35 25.22
C ALA A 20 4.38 0.94 24.57
N GLY A 21 5.32 0.83 23.66
CA GLY A 21 5.88 1.98 22.97
C GLY A 21 4.91 2.66 22.00
N LEU A 22 4.03 1.91 21.31
CA LEU A 22 2.97 2.49 20.50
C LEU A 22 1.93 3.19 21.38
N LEU A 23 1.47 2.54 22.44
CA LEU A 23 0.51 3.11 23.38
C LEU A 23 1.03 4.40 24.03
N THR A 24 2.33 4.44 24.37
CA THR A 24 2.97 5.67 24.90
C THR A 24 2.96 6.80 23.87
N ALA A 25 3.27 6.52 22.61
CA ALA A 25 3.23 7.52 21.54
C ALA A 25 1.79 8.03 21.32
N LEU A 26 0.80 7.13 21.32
CA LEU A 26 -0.60 7.51 21.17
C LEU A 26 -1.10 8.37 22.34
N ARG A 27 -0.76 8.01 23.58
CA ARG A 27 -1.15 8.81 24.77
C ARG A 27 -0.68 10.26 24.69
N ALA A 28 0.48 10.50 24.09
CA ALA A 28 1.07 11.82 23.91
C ALA A 28 0.52 12.59 22.70
N GLY A 29 -0.37 11.99 21.90
CA GLY A 29 -0.96 12.61 20.73
C GLY A 29 -2.05 13.64 21.07
N THR A 30 -2.55 14.31 20.04
CA THR A 30 -3.61 15.30 20.14
C THR A 30 -4.94 14.69 19.66
N TYR A 31 -5.95 14.76 20.50
CA TYR A 31 -7.27 14.17 20.24
C TYR A 31 -8.40 15.12 20.70
N PRO A 32 -9.58 15.04 20.08
CA PRO A 32 -10.78 15.56 20.71
C PRO A 32 -11.18 14.71 21.93
N ASP A 33 -12.09 15.21 22.74
CA ASP A 33 -12.61 14.45 23.87
C ASP A 33 -13.42 13.23 23.43
N GLY A 34 -13.32 12.16 24.20
CA GLY A 34 -14.15 10.96 24.01
C GLY A 34 -13.69 9.97 22.94
N VAL A 35 -12.45 10.08 22.45
CA VAL A 35 -11.90 9.15 21.44
C VAL A 35 -11.76 7.73 22.02
N PRO A 36 -12.47 6.73 21.47
CA PRO A 36 -12.37 5.35 21.94
C PRO A 36 -11.02 4.72 21.57
N LEU A 37 -10.43 3.97 22.53
CA LEU A 37 -9.28 3.11 22.30
C LEU A 37 -9.69 1.65 22.50
N VAL A 38 -9.49 0.81 21.47
CA VAL A 38 -9.64 -0.63 21.53
C VAL A 38 -8.26 -1.27 21.39
N ILE A 39 -7.84 -2.08 22.37
CA ILE A 39 -6.61 -2.88 22.27
C ILE A 39 -7.05 -4.32 22.03
N SER A 40 -6.84 -4.83 20.80
CA SER A 40 -7.20 -6.18 20.39
C SER A 40 -5.95 -7.07 20.42
N LEU A 41 -6.00 -8.14 21.22
CA LEU A 41 -4.89 -9.06 21.44
C LEU A 41 -5.24 -10.45 20.91
N ASP A 42 -4.47 -10.95 19.94
CA ASP A 42 -4.56 -12.33 19.48
C ASP A 42 -3.90 -13.26 20.52
N LEU A 43 -4.35 -14.51 20.61
CA LEU A 43 -3.81 -15.49 21.56
C LEU A 43 -2.37 -15.88 21.17
N SER A 44 -1.40 -15.47 21.98
CA SER A 44 0.02 -15.77 21.78
C SER A 44 0.58 -16.83 22.76
N GLY A 45 -0.11 -17.05 23.88
CA GLY A 45 0.41 -17.82 25.01
C GLY A 45 1.33 -16.99 25.94
N ASP A 46 1.72 -15.79 25.56
CA ASP A 46 2.46 -14.84 26.41
C ASP A 46 1.49 -13.89 27.12
N PRO A 47 1.45 -13.86 28.47
CA PRO A 47 0.54 -12.98 29.21
C PRO A 47 0.97 -11.51 29.21
N ARG A 48 2.23 -11.20 28.88
CA ARG A 48 2.80 -9.85 29.00
C ARG A 48 2.08 -8.78 28.16
N PRO A 49 1.69 -9.02 26.89
CA PRO A 49 0.89 -8.05 26.14
C PRO A 49 -0.44 -7.72 26.82
N GLY A 50 -1.08 -8.72 27.45
CA GLY A 50 -2.28 -8.52 28.25
C GLY A 50 -2.04 -7.61 29.44
N GLY A 51 -0.97 -7.84 30.19
CA GLY A 51 -0.58 -6.98 31.32
C GLY A 51 -0.30 -5.54 30.91
N VAL A 52 0.37 -5.31 29.75
CA VAL A 52 0.59 -3.98 29.19
C VAL A 52 -0.75 -3.30 28.87
N ALA A 53 -1.68 -4.00 28.21
CA ALA A 53 -2.96 -3.45 27.83
C ALA A 53 -3.84 -3.07 29.04
N ASP A 54 -3.82 -3.91 30.11
CA ASP A 54 -4.59 -3.66 31.34
C ASP A 54 -4.07 -2.44 32.10
N ALA A 55 -2.74 -2.38 32.27
CA ALA A 55 -2.09 -1.31 33.03
C ALA A 55 -2.09 0.03 32.29
N PHE A 56 -2.34 0.05 30.98
CA PHE A 56 -2.32 1.27 30.20
C PHE A 56 -3.56 2.14 30.49
N GLU A 57 -3.35 3.40 30.84
CA GLU A 57 -4.41 4.39 31.03
C GLU A 57 -4.58 5.26 29.78
N TRP A 58 -5.81 5.35 29.28
CA TRP A 58 -6.17 6.18 28.14
C TRP A 58 -6.93 7.42 28.58
N PRO A 59 -6.31 8.63 28.57
CA PRO A 59 -6.93 9.83 29.11
C PRO A 59 -7.91 10.51 28.14
N HIS A 60 -7.99 10.09 26.89
CA HIS A 60 -8.73 10.79 25.84
C HIS A 60 -10.13 10.21 25.57
N GLY A 61 -10.55 9.17 26.31
CA GLY A 61 -11.86 8.56 26.13
C GLY A 61 -11.98 7.15 26.72
N PRO A 62 -12.99 6.37 26.34
CA PRO A 62 -13.17 5.02 26.84
C PRO A 62 -12.08 4.08 26.30
N LYS A 63 -11.60 3.16 27.16
CA LYS A 63 -10.68 2.08 26.81
C LYS A 63 -11.38 0.73 26.87
N ARG A 64 -11.16 -0.11 25.86
CA ARG A 64 -11.63 -1.50 25.81
C ARG A 64 -10.46 -2.43 25.43
N VAL A 65 -10.31 -3.55 26.15
CA VAL A 65 -9.34 -4.59 25.81
C VAL A 65 -10.11 -5.83 25.34
N ILE A 66 -9.83 -6.28 24.11
CA ILE A 66 -10.38 -7.50 23.52
C ILE A 66 -9.29 -8.56 23.55
N ARG A 67 -9.57 -9.72 24.19
CA ARG A 67 -8.70 -10.90 24.19
C ARG A 67 -9.38 -12.01 23.43
N HIS A 68 -8.76 -12.44 22.34
CA HIS A 68 -9.31 -13.54 21.56
C HIS A 68 -9.06 -14.88 22.27
N PRO A 69 -10.09 -15.72 22.48
CA PRO A 69 -9.97 -16.99 23.21
C PRO A 69 -9.20 -18.07 22.42
N GLN A 70 -9.01 -17.85 21.12
CA GLN A 70 -8.24 -18.71 20.22
C GLN A 70 -7.39 -17.85 19.29
N ARG A 71 -6.34 -18.47 18.76
CA ARG A 71 -5.45 -17.79 17.80
C ARG A 71 -6.18 -17.54 16.47
N LEU A 72 -6.36 -16.29 16.12
CA LEU A 72 -6.99 -15.87 14.85
C LEU A 72 -5.98 -15.88 13.70
N GLY A 73 -4.72 -15.54 13.99
CA GLY A 73 -3.69 -15.22 13.00
C GLY A 73 -3.93 -13.85 12.34
N LEU A 74 -2.88 -13.28 11.76
CA LEU A 74 -2.87 -11.90 11.30
C LEU A 74 -4.08 -11.53 10.43
N ARG A 75 -4.42 -12.35 9.43
CA ARG A 75 -5.52 -12.06 8.51
C ARG A 75 -6.86 -11.90 9.24
N ASN A 76 -7.26 -12.92 10.01
CA ASN A 76 -8.56 -12.88 10.68
C ASN A 76 -8.58 -11.84 11.80
N HIS A 77 -7.44 -11.59 12.45
CA HIS A 77 -7.32 -10.57 13.47
C HIS A 77 -7.54 -9.18 12.90
N ILE A 78 -6.88 -8.83 11.78
CA ILE A 78 -7.13 -7.54 11.10
C ILE A 78 -8.57 -7.46 10.59
N LEU A 79 -9.14 -8.55 10.07
CA LEU A 79 -10.54 -8.57 9.64
C LEU A 79 -11.48 -8.26 10.82
N SER A 80 -11.26 -8.86 11.99
CA SER A 80 -12.08 -8.57 13.18
C SER A 80 -11.90 -7.14 13.70
N CYS A 81 -10.69 -6.58 13.58
CA CYS A 81 -10.43 -5.18 13.95
C CYS A 81 -11.14 -4.20 13.00
N GLY A 82 -11.14 -4.48 11.69
CA GLY A 82 -11.87 -3.67 10.72
C GLY A 82 -13.40 -3.75 10.92
N ASP A 83 -13.92 -4.93 11.34
CA ASP A 83 -15.36 -5.11 11.61
C ASP A 83 -15.87 -4.21 12.76
N LEU A 84 -14.98 -3.73 13.64
CA LEU A 84 -15.33 -2.73 14.66
C LEU A 84 -15.79 -1.39 14.05
N SER A 85 -15.52 -1.14 12.78
CA SER A 85 -16.07 0.05 12.09
C SER A 85 -17.59 0.09 12.08
N GLU A 86 -18.29 -1.06 12.16
CA GLU A 86 -19.75 -1.11 12.26
C GLU A 86 -20.25 -0.58 13.61
N GLU A 87 -19.46 -0.75 14.69
CA GLU A 87 -19.78 -0.26 16.04
C GLU A 87 -19.44 1.23 16.18
N TYR A 88 -18.28 1.66 15.67
CA TYR A 88 -17.75 3.02 15.89
C TYR A 88 -17.95 3.98 14.71
N GLY A 89 -18.57 3.51 13.61
CA GLY A 89 -18.71 4.30 12.38
C GLY A 89 -17.44 4.40 11.54
N ALA A 90 -16.26 4.42 12.18
CA ALA A 90 -14.95 4.36 11.56
C ALA A 90 -13.90 3.82 12.55
N VAL A 91 -12.81 3.25 12.02
CA VAL A 91 -11.68 2.74 12.82
C VAL A 91 -10.34 3.19 12.22
N ILE A 92 -9.37 3.43 13.12
CA ILE A 92 -7.96 3.65 12.81
C ILE A 92 -7.20 2.42 13.34
N VAL A 93 -6.74 1.55 12.45
CA VAL A 93 -6.11 0.29 12.82
C VAL A 93 -4.59 0.42 12.74
N LEU A 94 -3.92 0.13 13.86
CA LEU A 94 -2.47 0.23 14.04
C LEU A 94 -1.90 -1.09 14.56
N GLU A 95 -0.90 -1.64 13.88
CA GLU A 95 -0.14 -2.79 14.38
C GLU A 95 0.84 -2.35 15.48
N ASP A 96 1.14 -3.23 16.45
CA ASP A 96 1.92 -2.94 17.65
C ASP A 96 3.37 -2.47 17.41
N ASP A 97 3.94 -2.71 16.21
CA ASP A 97 5.31 -2.32 15.85
C ASP A 97 5.43 -0.94 15.19
N LEU A 98 4.39 -0.15 15.22
CA LEU A 98 4.40 1.19 14.65
C LEU A 98 4.88 2.26 15.66
N LEU A 99 5.38 3.36 15.10
CA LEU A 99 5.47 4.66 15.73
C LEU A 99 4.36 5.54 15.16
N ALA A 100 3.74 6.35 16.01
CA ALA A 100 2.62 7.21 15.68
C ALA A 100 2.98 8.69 15.86
N ALA A 101 2.63 9.53 14.89
CA ALA A 101 2.79 10.98 14.97
C ALA A 101 1.69 11.61 15.86
N PRO A 102 1.97 12.75 16.52
CA PRO A 102 1.01 13.38 17.45
C PRO A 102 -0.33 13.77 16.82
N HIS A 103 -0.35 14.13 15.54
CA HIS A 103 -1.53 14.67 14.85
C HIS A 103 -2.21 13.67 13.91
N LEU A 104 -1.90 12.36 14.03
CA LEU A 104 -2.47 11.33 13.14
C LEU A 104 -3.99 11.31 13.15
N TYR A 105 -4.59 11.56 14.32
CA TYR A 105 -6.04 11.51 14.49
C TYR A 105 -6.74 12.64 13.72
N ALA A 106 -6.24 13.87 13.86
CA ALA A 106 -6.76 15.03 13.14
C ALA A 106 -6.68 14.86 11.61
N TYR A 107 -5.60 14.24 11.10
CA TYR A 107 -5.51 13.89 9.67
C TYR A 107 -6.62 12.92 9.26
N VAL A 108 -6.85 11.86 10.05
CA VAL A 108 -7.87 10.85 9.72
C VAL A 108 -9.26 11.46 9.75
N GLU A 109 -9.60 12.30 10.74
CA GLU A 109 -10.89 12.99 10.77
C GLU A 109 -11.10 13.82 9.50
N ARG A 110 -10.13 14.65 9.12
CA ARG A 110 -10.20 15.48 7.91
C ARG A 110 -10.30 14.62 6.64
N ALA A 111 -9.57 13.51 6.59
CA ALA A 111 -9.62 12.60 5.45
C ALA A 111 -10.94 11.82 5.37
N ILE A 112 -11.52 11.42 6.49
CA ILE A 112 -12.86 10.80 6.53
C ILE A 112 -13.93 11.80 6.10
N ASP A 113 -13.91 13.04 6.61
CA ASP A 113 -14.85 14.08 6.22
C ASP A 113 -14.79 14.33 4.70
N ARG A 114 -13.59 14.28 4.12
CA ARG A 114 -13.38 14.56 2.71
C ARG A 114 -13.68 13.38 1.80
N PHE A 115 -13.32 12.16 2.20
CA PHE A 115 -13.28 10.98 1.33
C PHE A 115 -14.21 9.84 1.79
N GLY A 116 -14.75 9.91 3.00
CA GLY A 116 -15.53 8.82 3.58
C GLY A 116 -16.81 8.45 2.83
N ALA A 117 -17.36 9.40 2.06
CA ALA A 117 -18.54 9.21 1.23
C ALA A 117 -18.23 8.97 -0.27
N ASP A 118 -16.97 9.03 -0.69
CA ASP A 118 -16.58 8.76 -2.08
C ASP A 118 -16.38 7.25 -2.29
N ASP A 119 -17.30 6.63 -3.04
CA ASP A 119 -17.29 5.19 -3.30
C ASP A 119 -16.02 4.68 -4.01
N ARG A 120 -15.26 5.57 -4.63
CA ARG A 120 -13.98 5.23 -5.28
C ARG A 120 -12.84 5.11 -4.27
N ILE A 121 -13.04 5.57 -3.04
CA ILE A 121 -12.05 5.50 -1.97
C ILE A 121 -12.38 4.32 -1.05
N ALA A 122 -11.44 3.41 -0.90
CA ALA A 122 -11.59 2.19 -0.12
C ALA A 122 -10.93 2.25 1.27
N GLY A 123 -10.14 3.29 1.54
CA GLY A 123 -9.48 3.46 2.83
C GLY A 123 -8.49 4.62 2.82
N ILE A 124 -7.97 4.92 4.00
CA ILE A 124 -7.04 6.02 4.26
C ILE A 124 -5.77 5.42 4.87
N SER A 125 -4.62 5.73 4.30
CA SER A 125 -3.30 5.37 4.85
C SER A 125 -2.79 6.45 5.79
N LEU A 126 -2.02 6.04 6.78
CA LEU A 126 -1.23 6.93 7.64
C LEU A 126 0.26 6.93 7.26
N TYR A 127 0.63 6.07 6.31
CA TYR A 127 1.99 5.83 5.89
C TYR A 127 2.23 6.35 4.46
N HIS A 128 3.41 6.90 4.21
CA HIS A 128 3.88 7.31 2.89
C HIS A 128 4.84 6.28 2.31
N TYR A 129 4.55 5.78 1.11
CA TYR A 129 5.45 4.87 0.42
C TYR A 129 6.61 5.62 -0.23
N ARG A 130 7.84 5.16 0.05
CA ARG A 130 9.06 5.60 -0.63
C ARG A 130 9.64 4.55 -1.57
N ILE A 131 9.08 3.35 -1.54
CA ILE A 131 9.58 2.20 -2.28
C ILE A 131 8.40 1.41 -2.80
N ASN A 132 8.46 1.04 -4.08
CA ASN A 132 7.55 0.08 -4.67
C ASN A 132 7.81 -1.32 -4.08
N GLU A 133 6.86 -1.88 -3.34
CA GLU A 133 6.98 -3.16 -2.64
C GLU A 133 7.24 -4.35 -3.59
N PHE A 134 6.89 -4.22 -4.86
CA PHE A 134 6.97 -5.31 -5.81
C PHE A 134 8.29 -5.38 -6.54
N ASN A 135 8.96 -4.25 -6.75
CA ASN A 135 10.21 -4.19 -7.48
C ASN A 135 11.36 -3.54 -6.70
N ASN A 136 11.11 -3.02 -5.48
CA ASN A 136 12.05 -2.29 -4.61
C ASN A 136 12.72 -1.06 -5.28
N MET A 137 12.08 -0.50 -6.30
CA MET A 137 12.50 0.77 -6.86
C MET A 137 11.97 1.92 -6.00
N ASP A 138 12.73 3.01 -5.96
CA ASP A 138 12.26 4.21 -5.29
C ASP A 138 10.94 4.66 -5.93
N PHE A 139 10.02 5.08 -5.08
CA PHE A 139 8.72 5.59 -5.46
C PHE A 139 8.57 6.99 -4.86
N GLU A 140 8.32 7.94 -5.73
CA GLU A 140 8.05 9.33 -5.36
C GLU A 140 6.82 9.77 -6.15
N PRO A 141 5.70 10.09 -5.47
CA PRO A 141 4.51 10.55 -6.16
C PRO A 141 4.72 11.95 -6.76
N ILE A 142 4.12 12.18 -7.94
CA ILE A 142 4.09 13.50 -8.57
C ILE A 142 3.56 14.53 -7.57
N ASP A 143 4.28 15.62 -7.39
CA ASP A 143 3.84 16.72 -6.54
C ASP A 143 2.89 17.63 -7.33
N ASP A 144 1.61 17.56 -7.00
CA ASP A 144 0.54 18.39 -7.54
C ASP A 144 0.14 19.53 -6.58
N GLY A 145 0.96 19.78 -5.55
CA GLY A 145 0.72 20.77 -4.52
C GLY A 145 -0.32 20.36 -3.46
N SER A 146 -0.81 19.11 -3.49
CA SER A 146 -1.68 18.55 -2.46
C SER A 146 -0.88 17.85 -1.36
N ASP A 147 -1.49 17.62 -0.18
CA ASP A 147 -0.86 16.87 0.91
C ASP A 147 -1.14 15.37 0.84
N VAL A 148 -1.83 14.91 -0.21
CA VAL A 148 -2.19 13.50 -0.40
C VAL A 148 -1.94 13.05 -1.85
N TYR A 149 -1.91 11.74 -2.03
CA TYR A 149 -1.95 11.06 -3.32
C TYR A 149 -2.79 9.80 -3.22
N PHE A 150 -3.14 9.20 -4.36
CA PHE A 150 -4.08 8.09 -4.42
C PHE A 150 -3.42 6.87 -5.07
N MET A 151 -3.60 5.69 -4.46
CA MET A 151 -3.04 4.44 -4.98
C MET A 151 -4.02 3.28 -4.85
N GLN A 152 -3.98 2.37 -5.82
CA GLN A 152 -4.66 1.07 -5.71
C GLN A 152 -3.82 0.06 -4.90
N VAL A 153 -3.22 0.53 -3.83
CA VAL A 153 -2.37 -0.24 -2.92
C VAL A 153 -2.92 -0.08 -1.52
N ALA A 154 -3.06 -1.16 -0.76
CA ALA A 154 -3.47 -1.10 0.64
C ALA A 154 -2.27 -0.82 1.55
N ALA A 155 -2.46 -0.01 2.59
CA ALA A 155 -1.46 0.19 3.63
C ALA A 155 -1.56 -0.91 4.71
N SER A 156 -0.44 -1.29 5.32
CA SER A 156 -0.40 -2.14 6.52
C SER A 156 0.32 -1.45 7.69
N TRP A 157 0.86 -0.27 7.46
CA TRP A 157 1.58 0.52 8.46
C TRP A 157 0.73 1.71 8.95
N GLY A 158 -0.50 1.39 9.40
CA GLY A 158 -1.48 2.36 9.85
C GLY A 158 -2.48 2.73 8.75
N GLN A 159 -3.74 2.45 9.02
CA GLN A 159 -4.83 2.69 8.07
C GLN A 159 -6.14 2.98 8.79
N ALA A 160 -7.04 3.67 8.09
CA ALA A 160 -8.38 3.92 8.58
C ALA A 160 -9.44 3.54 7.54
N TRP A 161 -10.58 3.09 8.04
CA TRP A 161 -11.76 2.74 7.26
C TRP A 161 -13.02 3.28 7.93
N THR A 162 -13.93 3.81 7.12
CA THR A 162 -15.32 4.00 7.54
C THR A 162 -16.08 2.67 7.48
N ALA A 163 -17.21 2.57 8.19
CA ALA A 163 -18.07 1.40 8.12
C ALA A 163 -18.53 1.09 6.69
N SER A 164 -18.83 2.11 5.89
CA SER A 164 -19.21 1.94 4.48
C SER A 164 -18.10 1.37 3.62
N GLN A 165 -16.88 1.91 3.72
CA GLN A 165 -15.70 1.41 3.00
C GLN A 165 -15.37 -0.03 3.38
N TRP A 166 -15.40 -0.33 4.69
CA TRP A 166 -15.11 -1.68 5.18
C TRP A 166 -16.19 -2.70 4.77
N ARG A 167 -17.46 -2.33 4.82
CA ARG A 167 -18.58 -3.18 4.39
C ARG A 167 -18.46 -3.57 2.93
N LEU A 168 -18.09 -2.65 2.04
CA LEU A 168 -17.86 -2.96 0.62
C LEU A 168 -16.72 -3.97 0.43
N PHE A 169 -15.63 -3.82 1.18
CA PHE A 169 -14.55 -4.81 1.18
C PHE A 169 -15.04 -6.16 1.73
N ARG A 170 -15.79 -6.21 2.84
CA ARG A 170 -16.29 -7.44 3.43
C ARG A 170 -17.25 -8.19 2.51
N GLN A 171 -18.12 -7.48 1.79
CA GLN A 171 -18.99 -8.06 0.76
C GLN A 171 -18.18 -8.70 -0.36
N TRP A 172 -17.18 -8.01 -0.88
CA TRP A 172 -16.27 -8.56 -1.87
C TRP A 172 -15.49 -9.76 -1.31
N TYR A 173 -15.00 -9.65 -0.09
CA TYR A 173 -14.22 -10.70 0.58
C TYR A 173 -15.05 -11.97 0.83
N ALA A 174 -16.30 -11.85 1.20
CA ALA A 174 -17.21 -12.99 1.37
C ALA A 174 -17.34 -13.81 0.07
N ARG A 175 -17.31 -13.12 -1.09
CA ARG A 175 -17.43 -13.75 -2.40
C ARG A 175 -16.10 -14.31 -2.93
N TYR A 176 -15.00 -13.58 -2.76
CA TYR A 176 -13.73 -13.87 -3.41
C TYR A 176 -12.56 -14.20 -2.45
N GLY A 177 -12.76 -14.10 -1.14
CA GLY A 177 -11.70 -14.26 -0.16
C GLY A 177 -11.15 -15.69 -0.02
N ARG A 178 -11.81 -16.68 -0.64
CA ARG A 178 -11.34 -18.08 -0.73
C ARG A 178 -10.61 -18.38 -2.03
N ASP A 179 -10.75 -17.51 -3.03
CA ASP A 179 -10.14 -17.72 -4.34
C ASP A 179 -8.64 -17.51 -4.28
N PRO A 180 -7.84 -18.33 -4.98
CA PRO A 180 -6.43 -18.09 -5.11
C PRO A 180 -6.19 -16.75 -5.83
N ILE A 181 -5.19 -16.01 -5.38
CA ILE A 181 -4.75 -14.79 -6.09
C ILE A 181 -3.81 -15.20 -7.20
N ARG A 182 -4.08 -14.76 -8.42
CA ARG A 182 -3.32 -15.09 -9.62
C ARG A 182 -2.95 -13.84 -10.41
N VAL A 183 -1.87 -13.89 -11.14
CA VAL A 183 -1.46 -12.82 -12.06
C VAL A 183 -2.54 -12.51 -13.11
N THR A 184 -3.38 -13.49 -13.44
CA THR A 184 -4.55 -13.33 -14.33
C THR A 184 -5.66 -12.47 -13.74
N ASP A 185 -5.60 -12.16 -12.45
CA ASP A 185 -6.50 -11.20 -11.80
C ASP A 185 -6.09 -9.74 -12.06
N GLY A 186 -5.06 -9.49 -12.90
CA GLY A 186 -4.56 -8.16 -13.18
C GLY A 186 -3.70 -7.57 -12.06
N VAL A 187 -3.15 -8.40 -11.18
CA VAL A 187 -2.35 -7.98 -10.02
C VAL A 187 -0.86 -8.31 -10.20
N PRO A 188 0.04 -7.65 -9.44
CA PRO A 188 1.46 -7.99 -9.42
C PRO A 188 1.69 -9.47 -9.08
N ARG A 189 2.56 -10.13 -9.86
CA ARG A 189 2.88 -11.56 -9.71
C ARG A 189 3.38 -11.91 -8.31
N GLN A 190 4.01 -10.99 -7.62
CA GLN A 190 4.50 -11.17 -6.25
C GLN A 190 3.38 -11.49 -5.25
N LEU A 191 2.15 -11.02 -5.50
CA LEU A 191 1.00 -11.33 -4.63
C LEU A 191 0.66 -12.82 -4.59
N GLU A 192 0.94 -13.58 -5.65
CA GLU A 192 0.78 -15.04 -5.64
C GLU A 192 1.68 -15.73 -4.61
N ALA A 193 2.86 -15.13 -4.34
CA ALA A 193 3.85 -15.66 -3.42
C ALA A 193 3.67 -15.19 -1.97
N TRP A 194 2.77 -14.23 -1.71
CA TRP A 194 2.50 -13.79 -0.36
C TRP A 194 1.78 -14.88 0.43
N ARG A 195 2.08 -14.94 1.72
CA ARG A 195 1.50 -15.94 2.63
C ARG A 195 -0.02 -15.81 2.70
N ASP A 196 -0.73 -16.92 2.85
CA ASP A 196 -2.20 -16.94 2.92
C ASP A 196 -2.75 -16.24 4.18
N ASN A 197 -1.93 -16.05 5.22
CA ASN A 197 -2.30 -15.28 6.40
C ASN A 197 -2.19 -13.75 6.22
N SER A 198 -1.79 -13.25 5.04
CA SER A 198 -1.75 -11.81 4.76
C SER A 198 -3.14 -11.32 4.35
N TRP A 199 -3.74 -10.44 5.18
CA TRP A 199 -4.98 -9.75 4.83
C TRP A 199 -4.80 -8.78 3.65
N LYS A 200 -3.66 -8.12 3.61
CA LYS A 200 -3.31 -7.10 2.62
C LYS A 200 -3.36 -7.62 1.19
N ARG A 201 -2.96 -8.87 0.93
CA ARG A 201 -3.01 -9.46 -0.42
C ARG A 201 -4.43 -9.51 -1.00
N PHE A 202 -5.43 -9.78 -0.16
CA PHE A 202 -6.84 -9.79 -0.55
C PHE A 202 -7.36 -8.37 -0.77
N TYR A 203 -6.94 -7.45 0.09
CA TYR A 203 -7.30 -6.05 -0.08
C TYR A 203 -6.69 -5.46 -1.36
N MET A 204 -5.46 -5.81 -1.71
CA MET A 204 -4.82 -5.44 -2.98
C MET A 204 -5.60 -5.97 -4.19
N LYS A 205 -6.04 -7.25 -4.15
CA LYS A 205 -6.90 -7.82 -5.20
C LYS A 205 -8.23 -7.09 -5.29
N TYR A 206 -8.83 -6.75 -4.16
CA TYR A 206 -10.07 -5.97 -4.10
C TYR A 206 -9.93 -4.61 -4.79
N LEU A 207 -8.86 -3.86 -4.47
CA LEU A 207 -8.62 -2.55 -5.09
C LEU A 207 -8.44 -2.67 -6.60
N ALA A 208 -7.63 -3.62 -7.06
CA ALA A 208 -7.42 -3.86 -8.49
C ALA A 208 -8.70 -4.25 -9.23
N MET A 209 -9.50 -5.17 -8.66
CA MET A 209 -10.75 -5.65 -9.29
C MET A 209 -11.87 -4.60 -9.32
N THR A 210 -11.86 -3.65 -8.39
CA THR A 210 -12.93 -2.65 -8.24
C THR A 210 -12.52 -1.25 -8.70
N GLY A 211 -11.25 -1.04 -9.08
CA GLY A 211 -10.74 0.26 -9.48
C GLY A 211 -10.70 1.30 -8.36
N ARG A 212 -10.73 0.86 -7.08
CA ARG A 212 -10.78 1.74 -5.91
C ARG A 212 -9.39 2.11 -5.43
N TYR A 213 -9.29 3.22 -4.68
CA TYR A 213 -8.04 3.79 -4.22
C TYR A 213 -7.98 3.86 -2.69
N PHE A 214 -6.77 3.81 -2.16
CA PHE A 214 -6.41 4.34 -0.86
C PHE A 214 -5.91 5.78 -1.01
N VAL A 215 -6.23 6.63 -0.03
CA VAL A 215 -5.65 7.96 0.13
C VAL A 215 -4.39 7.84 0.97
N TYR A 216 -3.30 8.41 0.53
CA TYR A 216 -2.00 8.38 1.19
C TYR A 216 -1.54 9.80 1.55
N PRO A 217 -1.03 10.06 2.78
CA PRO A 217 -0.39 11.33 3.09
C PRO A 217 0.97 11.42 2.40
N ARG A 218 1.38 12.61 1.96
CA ARG A 218 2.75 12.83 1.43
C ARG A 218 3.81 12.82 2.53
N ALA A 219 3.45 13.18 3.76
CA ALA A 219 4.29 13.03 4.93
C ALA A 219 3.68 11.98 5.86
N SER A 220 4.44 10.96 6.22
CA SER A 220 3.96 9.85 7.04
C SER A 220 3.52 10.31 8.43
N LEU A 221 2.40 9.76 8.90
CA LEU A 221 1.90 9.93 10.27
C LEU A 221 2.19 8.68 11.12
N THR A 222 2.70 7.63 10.47
CA THR A 222 3.21 6.42 11.11
C THR A 222 4.48 5.95 10.42
N THR A 223 5.32 5.22 11.14
CA THR A 223 6.44 4.48 10.56
C THR A 223 6.67 3.20 11.34
N ASN A 224 7.31 2.19 10.74
CA ASN A 224 7.61 0.96 11.45
C ASN A 224 8.90 1.07 12.28
N ARG A 225 9.03 0.22 13.30
CA ARG A 225 10.20 0.22 14.19
C ARG A 225 11.41 -0.53 13.65
N ALA A 226 11.39 -1.04 12.43
CA ALA A 226 12.49 -1.82 11.82
C ALA A 226 13.06 -2.96 12.70
N ARG A 227 12.33 -3.44 13.70
CA ARG A 227 12.75 -4.54 14.59
C ARG A 227 12.43 -5.90 13.96
N PRO A 228 13.22 -6.95 14.29
CA PRO A 228 12.82 -8.32 13.91
C PRO A 228 11.41 -8.65 14.41
N GLY A 229 10.61 -9.29 13.58
CA GLY A 229 9.24 -9.68 13.88
C GLY A 229 8.86 -11.00 13.21
N THR A 230 7.59 -11.34 13.25
CA THR A 230 7.06 -12.61 12.70
C THR A 230 7.35 -12.75 11.20
N ASN A 231 7.34 -11.64 10.45
CA ASN A 231 7.53 -11.64 9.00
C ASN A 231 8.96 -11.35 8.54
N THR A 232 9.77 -10.68 9.36
CA THR A 232 11.17 -10.34 9.08
C THR A 232 12.06 -10.72 10.25
N LYS A 233 12.97 -11.68 10.03
CA LYS A 233 13.92 -12.15 11.07
C LYS A 233 15.10 -11.19 11.30
N ARG A 234 15.23 -10.15 10.52
CA ARG A 234 16.30 -9.13 10.60
C ARG A 234 15.67 -7.75 10.67
N ALA A 235 16.37 -6.83 11.32
CA ALA A 235 16.02 -5.41 11.27
C ALA A 235 16.03 -4.91 9.83
N VAL A 236 14.96 -4.28 9.36
CA VAL A 236 14.82 -3.76 7.99
C VAL A 236 14.36 -2.31 8.07
N SER A 237 15.27 -1.39 7.80
CA SER A 237 14.99 0.05 7.84
C SER A 237 14.48 0.63 6.52
N ILE A 238 14.43 -0.17 5.45
CA ILE A 238 14.07 0.28 4.10
C ILE A 238 12.64 0.87 4.02
N TYR A 239 11.76 0.45 4.92
CA TYR A 239 10.38 0.94 5.00
C TYR A 239 10.18 2.02 6.06
N GLN A 240 11.25 2.47 6.73
CA GLN A 240 11.14 3.61 7.63
C GLN A 240 11.06 4.91 6.84
N THR A 241 10.16 5.79 7.28
CA THR A 241 9.94 7.11 6.68
C THR A 241 10.05 8.18 7.76
N ALA A 242 10.37 9.41 7.35
CA ALA A 242 10.24 10.55 8.22
C ALA A 242 8.75 10.74 8.58
N MET A 243 8.48 11.05 9.85
CA MET A 243 7.13 11.33 10.33
C MET A 243 6.86 12.82 10.35
N ASP A 244 5.63 13.18 9.99
CA ASP A 244 5.11 14.51 10.18
C ASP A 244 4.69 14.71 11.66
N VAL A 245 5.42 15.53 12.35
CA VAL A 245 5.15 15.81 13.77
C VAL A 245 4.48 17.19 13.99
N GLY A 246 4.32 17.96 12.92
CA GLY A 246 3.70 19.29 12.95
C GLY A 246 2.19 19.25 12.75
N ALA A 247 1.47 20.14 13.39
CA ALA A 247 0.09 20.41 13.03
C ALA A 247 0.05 21.17 11.69
N ARG A 248 -0.86 20.76 10.80
CA ARG A 248 -1.05 21.46 9.53
C ARG A 248 -2.51 21.46 9.10
N ASP A 249 -2.85 22.37 8.20
CA ASP A 249 -4.10 22.35 7.47
C ASP A 249 -3.87 21.60 6.15
N TRP A 250 -4.39 20.35 6.06
CA TRP A 250 -4.15 19.47 4.92
C TRP A 250 -4.96 19.91 3.70
N ARG A 251 -4.27 20.06 2.56
CA ARG A 251 -4.88 20.26 1.26
C ARG A 251 -5.29 18.92 0.66
N LEU A 252 -6.57 18.58 0.74
CA LEU A 252 -7.16 17.30 0.35
C LEU A 252 -8.05 17.47 -0.91
N PRO A 253 -7.51 17.41 -2.13
CA PRO A 253 -8.30 17.53 -3.35
C PRO A 253 -9.21 16.31 -3.55
N ALA A 254 -10.25 16.43 -4.38
CA ALA A 254 -11.00 15.27 -4.85
C ALA A 254 -10.10 14.37 -5.70
N LEU A 255 -10.46 13.07 -5.80
CA LEU A 255 -9.73 12.10 -6.62
C LEU A 255 -9.51 12.62 -8.06
N ASP A 256 -10.54 13.20 -8.68
CA ASP A 256 -10.48 13.70 -10.06
C ASP A 256 -9.62 14.96 -10.22
N GLN A 257 -9.37 15.69 -9.14
CA GLN A 257 -8.58 16.92 -9.15
C GLN A 257 -7.08 16.66 -8.95
N SER A 258 -6.70 15.44 -8.47
CA SER A 258 -5.31 15.10 -8.25
C SER A 258 -4.67 14.52 -9.49
N LEU A 259 -3.45 14.95 -9.77
CA LEU A 259 -2.55 14.35 -10.76
C LEU A 259 -1.73 13.19 -10.19
N ALA A 260 -1.76 13.00 -8.88
CA ALA A 260 -1.00 11.95 -8.18
C ALA A 260 -1.87 10.71 -7.94
N ARG A 261 -2.29 10.05 -9.02
CA ARG A 261 -3.10 8.82 -8.99
C ARG A 261 -2.31 7.67 -9.60
N TYR A 262 -2.24 6.54 -8.86
CA TYR A 262 -1.42 5.38 -9.21
C TYR A 262 -2.21 4.09 -9.10
N ASP A 263 -1.94 3.17 -10.03
CA ASP A 263 -2.50 1.82 -9.99
C ASP A 263 -1.76 0.90 -8.99
N ILE A 264 -2.16 -0.37 -8.96
CA ILE A 264 -1.57 -1.39 -8.10
C ILE A 264 -0.08 -1.67 -8.41
N PHE A 265 0.40 -1.29 -9.59
CA PHE A 265 1.80 -1.47 -10.01
C PHE A 265 2.66 -0.25 -9.69
N TYR A 266 2.10 0.78 -9.02
CA TYR A 266 2.72 2.09 -8.76
C TYR A 266 2.96 2.89 -10.05
N GLU A 267 2.22 2.58 -11.10
CA GLU A 267 2.25 3.35 -12.34
C GLU A 267 1.25 4.50 -12.27
N PRO A 268 1.61 5.69 -12.77
CA PRO A 268 0.65 6.79 -12.85
C PRO A 268 -0.51 6.44 -13.78
N GLU A 269 -1.69 6.95 -13.47
CA GLU A 269 -2.85 6.80 -14.34
C GLU A 269 -2.61 7.47 -15.71
N PRO A 270 -3.14 6.92 -16.81
CA PRO A 270 -2.97 7.51 -18.14
C PRO A 270 -3.45 8.97 -18.23
N ASP A 271 -4.53 9.32 -17.51
CA ASP A 271 -5.07 10.70 -17.48
C ASP A 271 -4.07 11.70 -16.89
N THR A 272 -3.29 11.27 -15.89
CA THR A 272 -2.20 12.08 -15.34
C THR A 272 -1.18 12.44 -16.42
N LEU A 273 -0.78 11.46 -17.23
CA LEU A 273 0.21 11.69 -18.28
C LEU A 273 -0.38 12.48 -19.44
N ARG A 274 -1.66 12.29 -19.78
CA ARG A 274 -2.33 13.13 -20.78
C ARG A 274 -2.39 14.59 -20.36
N ALA A 275 -2.63 14.86 -19.09
CA ALA A 275 -2.68 16.23 -18.56
C ALA A 275 -1.29 16.90 -18.52
N LEU A 276 -0.22 16.13 -18.28
CA LEU A 276 1.13 16.68 -18.08
C LEU A 276 2.03 16.65 -19.31
N GLN A 277 1.71 15.83 -20.33
CA GLN A 277 2.50 15.71 -21.57
C GLN A 277 1.61 15.91 -22.78
N PRO A 278 1.66 17.09 -23.45
CA PRO A 278 0.77 17.42 -24.58
C PRO A 278 0.83 16.42 -25.74
N ALA A 279 1.99 15.80 -25.99
CA ALA A 279 2.11 14.78 -27.03
C ALA A 279 1.29 13.51 -26.76
N LEU A 280 0.80 13.30 -25.54
CA LEU A 280 -0.01 12.16 -25.13
C LEU A 280 -1.51 12.50 -25.00
N ALA A 281 -1.92 13.75 -25.19
CA ALA A 281 -3.27 14.24 -24.89
C ALA A 281 -4.39 13.39 -25.53
N ASP A 282 -4.24 13.01 -26.79
CA ASP A 282 -5.25 12.28 -27.58
C ASP A 282 -5.00 10.77 -27.66
N ALA A 283 -4.01 10.25 -26.90
CA ALA A 283 -3.66 8.83 -26.95
C ALA A 283 -4.48 8.00 -25.97
N ASP A 284 -4.92 6.78 -26.39
CA ASP A 284 -5.57 5.80 -25.55
C ASP A 284 -4.60 4.64 -25.25
N PHE A 285 -4.00 4.68 -24.05
CA PHE A 285 -2.90 3.78 -23.68
C PHE A 285 -2.93 3.37 -22.23
N ASP A 286 -2.38 2.17 -21.95
CA ASP A 286 -1.97 1.76 -20.61
C ASP A 286 -0.53 2.21 -20.31
N VAL A 287 -0.19 2.35 -19.03
CA VAL A 287 1.14 2.75 -18.56
C VAL A 287 1.84 1.55 -17.93
N ASP A 288 3.08 1.26 -18.33
CA ASP A 288 3.93 0.18 -17.79
C ASP A 288 5.41 0.61 -17.82
N LEU A 289 5.74 1.69 -17.11
CA LEU A 289 7.10 2.26 -17.10
C LEU A 289 8.11 1.33 -16.44
N TYR A 290 7.66 0.51 -15.48
CA TYR A 290 8.51 -0.52 -14.85
C TYR A 290 8.63 -1.80 -15.69
N GLY A 291 7.84 -1.97 -16.74
CA GLY A 291 7.88 -3.14 -17.63
C GLY A 291 7.45 -4.45 -16.95
N VAL A 292 6.53 -4.40 -15.98
CA VAL A 292 6.15 -5.52 -15.10
C VAL A 292 4.68 -5.92 -15.18
N LYS A 293 3.83 -5.13 -15.84
CA LYS A 293 2.40 -5.44 -15.94
C LYS A 293 2.15 -6.74 -16.71
N PRO A 294 1.33 -7.66 -16.19
CA PRO A 294 0.87 -8.82 -16.93
C PRO A 294 -0.12 -8.41 -18.03
N ALA A 295 -0.31 -9.27 -19.02
CA ALA A 295 -1.26 -9.00 -20.10
C ALA A 295 -2.68 -8.76 -19.60
N ALA A 296 -3.09 -9.42 -18.51
CA ALA A 296 -4.40 -9.24 -17.88
C ALA A 296 -4.64 -7.83 -17.28
N ALA A 297 -3.58 -7.08 -16.99
CA ALA A 297 -3.65 -5.71 -16.50
C ALA A 297 -3.57 -4.66 -17.63
N LEU A 298 -3.45 -5.07 -18.88
CA LEU A 298 -3.37 -4.20 -20.04
C LEU A 298 -4.69 -4.28 -20.80
N THR A 299 -5.46 -3.21 -20.80
CA THR A 299 -6.83 -3.16 -21.35
C THR A 299 -6.97 -2.28 -22.57
N ARG A 300 -6.07 -1.30 -22.73
CA ARG A 300 -6.10 -0.31 -23.82
C ARG A 300 -5.32 -0.79 -25.06
N PRO A 301 -5.61 -0.25 -26.25
CA PRO A 301 -4.96 -0.69 -27.47
C PRO A 301 -3.46 -0.39 -27.51
N ASP A 302 -3.05 0.76 -27.00
CA ASP A 302 -1.66 1.17 -26.95
C ASP A 302 -1.07 0.98 -25.55
N LEU A 303 0.26 0.97 -25.50
CA LEU A 303 1.03 0.86 -24.26
C LEU A 303 2.17 1.89 -24.28
N LEU A 304 2.31 2.65 -23.19
CA LEU A 304 3.49 3.47 -22.93
C LEU A 304 4.40 2.69 -21.95
N SER A 305 5.54 2.23 -22.43
CA SER A 305 6.37 1.31 -21.66
C SER A 305 7.87 1.50 -21.90
N SER A 306 8.65 1.07 -20.88
CA SER A 306 10.10 0.85 -20.99
C SER A 306 10.47 -0.47 -21.69
N ARG A 307 9.52 -1.35 -22.00
CA ARG A 307 9.78 -2.57 -22.78
C ARG A 307 10.30 -2.22 -24.17
N PRO A 308 11.17 -3.06 -24.78
CA PRO A 308 11.56 -2.87 -26.16
C PRO A 308 10.36 -2.97 -27.09
N ALA A 309 10.21 -1.98 -27.99
CA ALA A 309 9.17 -1.96 -29.02
C ALA A 309 9.78 -1.95 -30.43
N ARG A 310 9.20 -2.73 -31.34
CA ARG A 310 9.64 -2.79 -32.75
C ARG A 310 9.41 -1.47 -33.48
N ARG A 311 8.28 -0.83 -33.26
CA ARG A 311 7.89 0.47 -33.82
C ARG A 311 7.23 1.28 -32.71
N GLY A 312 7.36 2.60 -32.75
CA GLY A 312 6.74 3.51 -31.78
C GLY A 312 6.16 4.74 -32.45
N ARG A 313 5.03 5.21 -31.94
CA ARG A 313 4.40 6.48 -32.35
C ARG A 313 5.12 7.65 -31.69
N LEU A 314 5.43 7.52 -30.39
CA LEU A 314 6.17 8.49 -29.61
C LEU A 314 7.28 7.81 -28.84
N ARG A 315 8.35 8.54 -28.55
CA ARG A 315 9.49 8.02 -27.79
C ARG A 315 10.02 9.09 -26.85
N PHE A 316 10.42 8.63 -25.64
CA PHE A 316 11.04 9.49 -24.62
C PHE A 316 12.32 8.84 -24.13
N GLY A 317 13.27 9.67 -23.75
CA GLY A 317 14.53 9.25 -23.11
C GLY A 317 14.32 8.87 -21.64
N LEU A 318 15.42 8.56 -20.97
CA LEU A 318 15.50 8.32 -19.55
C LEU A 318 16.62 9.19 -18.99
N VAL A 319 16.31 10.04 -18.04
CA VAL A 319 17.30 10.78 -17.24
C VAL A 319 17.41 10.15 -15.86
N SER A 320 18.54 10.41 -15.18
CA SER A 320 18.80 9.89 -13.84
C SER A 320 18.07 10.72 -12.78
N ASP A 321 16.74 10.77 -12.88
CA ASP A 321 15.87 11.45 -11.94
C ASP A 321 14.79 10.50 -11.45
N ALA A 322 14.42 10.61 -10.19
CA ALA A 322 13.24 9.99 -9.63
C ALA A 322 12.13 11.05 -9.51
N PRO A 323 10.90 10.71 -9.87
CA PRO A 323 10.42 9.45 -10.45
C PRO A 323 10.73 9.34 -11.96
N ALA A 324 10.79 8.08 -12.48
CA ALA A 324 11.05 7.82 -13.92
C ALA A 324 10.06 8.55 -14.85
N VAL A 325 8.84 8.79 -14.39
CA VAL A 325 7.79 9.54 -15.11
C VAL A 325 8.20 10.98 -15.44
N ALA A 326 9.11 11.59 -14.68
CA ALA A 326 9.62 12.93 -14.92
C ALA A 326 10.25 13.06 -16.32
N SER A 327 10.92 12.02 -16.80
CA SER A 327 11.48 11.98 -18.16
C SER A 327 10.41 12.12 -19.25
N ILE A 328 9.23 11.55 -19.04
CA ILE A 328 8.09 11.62 -19.96
C ILE A 328 7.45 13.00 -19.88
N ILE A 329 7.19 13.49 -18.66
CA ILE A 329 6.59 14.81 -18.42
C ILE A 329 7.45 15.91 -19.04
N ALA A 330 8.77 15.84 -18.88
CA ALA A 330 9.73 16.80 -19.47
C ALA A 330 9.94 16.61 -20.97
N GLY A 331 9.36 15.57 -21.59
CA GLY A 331 9.55 15.30 -23.01
C GLY A 331 11.00 15.01 -23.40
N VAL A 332 11.77 14.36 -22.50
CA VAL A 332 13.20 14.09 -22.72
C VAL A 332 13.40 13.34 -24.02
N PRO A 333 14.25 13.83 -24.96
CA PRO A 333 14.53 13.14 -26.21
C PRO A 333 15.23 11.81 -25.99
N GLY A 334 14.80 10.74 -26.71
CA GLY A 334 15.41 9.43 -26.60
C GLY A 334 14.46 8.30 -26.98
N SER A 335 14.84 7.06 -26.65
CA SER A 335 14.08 5.85 -27.03
C SER A 335 13.95 4.84 -25.90
N PHE A 336 13.99 5.30 -24.66
CA PHE A 336 13.86 4.40 -23.51
C PHE A 336 12.39 4.06 -23.25
N PHE A 337 11.50 5.04 -23.25
CA PHE A 337 10.06 4.81 -23.16
C PHE A 337 9.44 4.97 -24.55
N THR A 338 8.51 4.10 -24.88
CA THR A 338 7.87 4.09 -26.21
C THR A 338 6.36 3.97 -26.03
N LEU A 339 5.60 4.79 -26.76
CA LEU A 339 4.16 4.60 -26.98
C LEU A 339 3.97 3.85 -28.31
N ALA A 340 3.31 2.69 -28.24
CA ALA A 340 3.04 1.85 -29.41
C ALA A 340 1.85 0.91 -29.14
N PRO A 341 1.28 0.28 -30.19
CA PRO A 341 0.38 -0.87 -30.04
C PRO A 341 0.99 -1.96 -29.17
N ARG A 342 0.16 -2.60 -28.31
CA ARG A 342 0.62 -3.59 -27.32
C ARG A 342 1.41 -4.76 -27.91
N ASP A 343 1.01 -5.23 -29.09
CA ASP A 343 1.62 -6.35 -29.81
C ASP A 343 3.03 -6.02 -30.38
N HIS A 344 3.43 -4.75 -30.39
CA HIS A 344 4.76 -4.34 -30.79
C HIS A 344 5.82 -4.55 -29.70
N PHE A 345 5.43 -4.79 -28.47
CA PHE A 345 6.36 -4.93 -27.35
C PHE A 345 6.86 -6.35 -27.15
N SER A 346 8.11 -6.47 -26.79
CA SER A 346 8.75 -7.71 -26.35
C SER A 346 9.02 -7.68 -24.83
N ALA A 347 9.44 -8.82 -24.27
CA ALA A 347 9.76 -8.91 -22.85
C ALA A 347 10.90 -7.95 -22.46
N MET A 348 10.81 -7.38 -21.25
CA MET A 348 11.83 -6.50 -20.69
C MET A 348 13.15 -7.24 -20.53
N SER A 349 14.20 -6.79 -21.21
CA SER A 349 15.55 -7.34 -21.08
C SER A 349 16.20 -7.00 -19.72
N LEU A 350 17.13 -7.81 -19.28
CA LEU A 350 17.89 -7.54 -18.04
C LEU A 350 18.66 -6.23 -18.12
N GLY A 351 19.24 -5.90 -19.28
CA GLY A 351 19.96 -4.64 -19.48
C GLY A 351 19.06 -3.40 -19.31
N ARG A 352 17.82 -3.46 -19.83
CA ARG A 352 16.86 -2.35 -19.65
C ARG A 352 16.35 -2.24 -18.21
N ARG A 353 16.12 -3.36 -17.53
CA ARG A 353 15.78 -3.35 -16.10
C ARG A 353 16.89 -2.71 -15.26
N TRP A 354 18.12 -3.06 -15.58
CA TRP A 354 19.29 -2.49 -14.93
C TRP A 354 19.42 -0.98 -15.18
N ALA A 355 19.24 -0.52 -16.45
CA ALA A 355 19.30 0.87 -16.81
C ALA A 355 18.21 1.69 -16.06
N LEU A 356 16.98 1.18 -16.02
CA LEU A 356 15.87 1.80 -15.28
C LEU A 356 16.18 1.90 -13.79
N ALA A 357 16.62 0.80 -13.18
CA ALA A 357 16.97 0.76 -11.76
C ALA A 357 18.09 1.75 -11.42
N ARG A 358 19.13 1.83 -12.24
CA ARG A 358 20.24 2.76 -12.06
C ARG A 358 19.81 4.22 -12.16
N ALA A 359 18.89 4.53 -13.07
CA ALA A 359 18.42 5.90 -13.29
C ALA A 359 17.47 6.38 -12.19
N THR A 360 16.70 5.47 -11.57
CA THR A 360 15.63 5.80 -10.61
C THR A 360 16.01 5.60 -9.16
N GLN A 361 17.18 5.01 -8.86
CA GLN A 361 17.67 4.81 -7.50
C GLN A 361 18.66 5.88 -7.08
N VAL A 362 18.25 6.75 -6.20
CA VAL A 362 19.12 7.75 -5.60
C VAL A 362 19.87 7.13 -4.43
N GLY A 363 21.20 7.01 -4.55
CA GLY A 363 22.12 6.77 -3.43
C GLY A 363 22.42 5.32 -3.03
N ARG A 364 21.94 4.27 -3.74
CA ARG A 364 22.24 2.86 -3.41
C ARG A 364 22.46 1.94 -4.62
N PRO A 365 23.44 2.21 -5.50
CA PRO A 365 23.53 1.50 -6.78
C PRO A 365 23.90 0.00 -6.70
N GLY A 366 24.59 -0.47 -5.66
CA GLY A 366 25.14 -1.84 -5.65
C GLY A 366 24.17 -2.92 -5.17
N ASN A 367 23.71 -2.85 -3.90
CA ASN A 367 22.93 -3.93 -3.27
C ASN A 367 21.46 -3.95 -3.71
N ALA A 368 20.84 -2.80 -3.91
CA ALA A 368 19.46 -2.72 -4.33
C ALA A 368 19.28 -3.19 -5.79
N MET A 369 20.25 -2.92 -6.63
CA MET A 369 20.28 -3.34 -8.04
C MET A 369 20.40 -4.87 -8.18
N MET A 370 21.29 -5.49 -7.40
CA MET A 370 21.40 -6.95 -7.34
C MET A 370 20.10 -7.60 -6.81
N PHE A 371 19.48 -6.97 -5.81
CA PHE A 371 18.21 -7.43 -5.26
C PHE A 371 17.07 -7.38 -6.28
N GLN A 372 16.99 -6.33 -7.10
CA GLN A 372 15.98 -6.19 -8.16
C GLN A 372 16.16 -7.20 -9.28
N MET A 373 17.40 -7.52 -9.65
CA MET A 373 17.67 -8.57 -10.63
C MET A 373 17.28 -9.96 -10.12
N LEU A 374 17.47 -10.20 -8.81
CA LEU A 374 17.20 -11.49 -8.18
C LEU A 374 15.74 -11.65 -7.74
N LYS A 375 15.05 -10.57 -7.39
CA LYS A 375 13.67 -10.64 -6.87
C LYS A 375 12.68 -11.31 -7.82
N PRO A 376 12.65 -11.05 -9.16
CA PRO A 376 11.80 -11.77 -10.08
C PRO A 376 12.10 -13.27 -10.11
N VAL A 377 13.40 -13.66 -10.06
CA VAL A 377 13.84 -15.06 -10.04
C VAL A 377 13.44 -15.72 -8.73
N GLN A 378 13.65 -15.06 -7.61
CA GLN A 378 13.27 -15.56 -6.29
C GLN A 378 11.75 -15.72 -6.17
N THR A 379 10.97 -14.77 -6.70
CA THR A 379 9.50 -14.86 -6.75
C THR A 379 9.06 -16.08 -7.56
N GLU A 380 9.65 -16.31 -8.73
CA GLU A 380 9.34 -17.46 -9.55
C GLU A 380 9.67 -18.81 -8.87
N ILE A 381 10.83 -18.90 -8.22
CA ILE A 381 11.23 -20.08 -7.45
C ILE A 381 10.24 -20.33 -6.32
N LEU A 382 9.81 -19.27 -5.61
CA LEU A 382 8.86 -19.39 -4.50
C LEU A 382 7.48 -19.82 -4.98
N ILE A 383 6.98 -19.24 -6.08
CA ILE A 383 5.69 -19.63 -6.69
C ILE A 383 5.72 -21.11 -7.08
N ARG A 384 6.80 -21.58 -7.72
CA ARG A 384 6.94 -22.99 -8.09
C ARG A 384 7.00 -23.93 -6.89
N LYS A 385 7.69 -23.53 -5.79
CA LYS A 385 7.70 -24.30 -4.54
C LYS A 385 6.31 -24.39 -3.93
N LEU A 386 5.58 -23.28 -3.85
CA LEU A 386 4.21 -23.25 -3.32
C LEU A 386 3.26 -24.08 -4.16
N ALA A 387 3.36 -24.03 -5.49
CA ALA A 387 2.56 -24.84 -6.39
C ALA A 387 2.82 -26.35 -6.21
N ARG A 388 4.08 -26.75 -5.98
CA ARG A 388 4.44 -28.15 -5.69
C ARG A 388 3.87 -28.61 -4.35
N ALA A 389 4.03 -27.79 -3.29
CA ALA A 389 3.50 -28.11 -1.96
C ALA A 389 1.96 -28.26 -1.95
N ARG A 390 1.24 -27.39 -2.67
CA ARG A 390 -0.22 -27.50 -2.85
C ARG A 390 -0.64 -28.76 -3.59
N ARG A 391 0.10 -29.19 -4.63
CA ARG A 391 -0.16 -30.44 -5.36
C ARG A 391 0.07 -31.68 -4.46
N GLN A 392 1.11 -31.65 -3.63
CA GLN A 392 1.41 -32.74 -2.71
C GLN A 392 0.34 -32.87 -1.61
N ALA A 393 -0.18 -31.75 -1.07
CA ALA A 393 -1.27 -31.75 -0.11
C ALA A 393 -2.59 -32.26 -0.71
N ALA A 394 -2.86 -31.97 -2.00
CA ALA A 394 -4.07 -32.45 -2.71
C ALA A 394 -4.01 -33.93 -3.15
N ILE A 395 -2.84 -34.57 -3.07
CA ILE A 395 -2.67 -36.02 -3.39
C ILE A 395 -2.67 -36.86 -2.08
N GLY A 396 -2.49 -36.22 -0.92
CA GLY A 396 -2.47 -36.86 0.39
C GLY A 396 -3.81 -36.81 1.16
N GLU A 397 -4.83 -36.19 0.57
CA GLU A 397 -6.24 -36.30 0.93
C GLU A 397 -6.96 -37.30 -0.02
#